data_afe618fe41828af6e1ad9fd974fcd77d
#
_entry.id   afe618fe41828af6e1ad9fd974fcd77d
#
_cell.length_a   1.000
_cell.length_b   1.000
_cell.length_c   1.000
_cell.angle_alpha   90.00
_cell.angle_beta   90.00
_cell.angle_gamma   90.00
#
_symmetry.space_group_name_H-M   'P 1'
#
loop_
_entity.id
_entity.type
_entity.pdbx_description
1 polymer ?
#
loop_
_entity_poly.entity_id
_entity_poly.type
_entity_poly.pdbx_seq_one_letter_code
_entity_poly.pdbx_strand_id
1 'polypeptide(L)'
;MKCAIILAGGKGTRMKADCPKVMCKVLMKPMIDYVVSAVKSAGCAAICYRHTEVEDHLRDLDPTIETALQEPQLGTGHAVMCARDFIERHRGDDILVLNGDGPLLDEPTINGAYALHKSEGNAITLISALVEDTNGIGHIKRSADGKLRCIVEHKDATEEEKTINESNAGCYWFMGDKLLYALDRITNQNAQNEYYLTDSLSILLGAGNGANAYVVENSDVVLGANDRAQLHIL
;
A
#
# COMPACT_ATOMS: atom_id res chain seq x y z
N MET A 1 -11.79 3.77 -14.98
CA MET A 1 -10.54 3.08 -15.38
C MET A 1 -9.86 2.55 -14.13
N LYS A 2 -8.92 1.60 -14.21
CA LYS A 2 -8.05 1.20 -13.09
C LYS A 2 -6.72 1.90 -13.22
N CYS A 3 -6.26 2.57 -12.18
CA CYS A 3 -4.94 3.20 -12.09
C CYS A 3 -4.19 2.63 -10.89
N ALA A 4 -2.86 2.80 -10.83
CA ALA A 4 -2.09 2.36 -9.69
C ALA A 4 -1.02 3.37 -9.28
N ILE A 5 -0.78 3.45 -7.97
CA ILE A 5 0.34 4.18 -7.35
C ILE A 5 1.14 3.17 -6.53
N ILE A 6 2.41 2.96 -6.90
CA ILE A 6 3.30 2.05 -6.21
C ILE A 6 4.24 2.86 -5.31
N LEU A 7 4.27 2.58 -4.02
CA LEU A 7 5.11 3.26 -3.02
C LEU A 7 6.48 2.61 -2.95
N ALA A 8 7.52 3.29 -3.37
CA ALA A 8 8.88 2.75 -3.37
C ALA A 8 9.95 3.75 -2.91
N GLY A 9 9.56 4.74 -2.11
CA GLY A 9 10.45 5.76 -1.55
C GLY A 9 11.31 5.32 -0.35
N GLY A 10 11.13 4.11 0.16
CA GLY A 10 11.79 3.64 1.39
C GLY A 10 13.31 3.49 1.22
N LYS A 11 14.10 4.15 2.10
CA LYS A 11 15.58 4.07 2.11
C LYS A 11 16.14 2.68 2.40
N GLY A 12 15.31 1.75 2.92
CA GLY A 12 15.75 0.38 3.21
C GLY A 12 16.94 0.26 4.17
N THR A 13 17.09 1.17 5.12
CA THR A 13 18.26 1.22 6.03
C THR A 13 18.51 -0.11 6.76
N ARG A 14 17.45 -0.87 7.05
CA ARG A 14 17.53 -2.20 7.68
C ARG A 14 18.03 -3.29 6.72
N MET A 15 17.90 -3.08 5.41
CA MET A 15 18.40 -4.02 4.39
C MET A 15 19.92 -4.04 4.32
N LYS A 16 20.60 -2.95 4.75
CA LYS A 16 22.06 -2.79 4.61
C LYS A 16 22.55 -3.13 3.19
N ALA A 17 21.78 -2.73 2.19
CA ALA A 17 22.06 -2.92 0.78
C ALA A 17 22.54 -1.60 0.16
N ASP A 18 23.35 -1.71 -0.88
CA ASP A 18 23.87 -0.55 -1.63
C ASP A 18 22.87 -0.04 -2.70
N CYS A 19 21.63 -0.50 -2.64
CA CYS A 19 20.56 -0.12 -3.57
C CYS A 19 19.26 0.16 -2.80
N PRO A 20 18.30 0.89 -3.40
CA PRO A 20 16.97 1.07 -2.84
C PRO A 20 16.30 -0.26 -2.49
N LYS A 21 15.53 -0.29 -1.40
CA LYS A 21 14.88 -1.50 -0.88
C LYS A 21 14.18 -2.32 -1.97
N VAL A 22 13.39 -1.65 -2.80
CA VAL A 22 12.59 -2.27 -3.86
C VAL A 22 13.41 -2.83 -5.02
N MET A 23 14.69 -2.44 -5.13
CA MET A 23 15.66 -2.96 -6.10
C MET A 23 16.38 -4.21 -5.59
N CYS A 24 16.24 -4.57 -4.32
CA CYS A 24 16.74 -5.85 -3.82
C CYS A 24 16.07 -7.00 -4.58
N LYS A 25 16.87 -8.01 -4.91
CA LYS A 25 16.43 -9.09 -5.81
C LYS A 25 15.87 -10.27 -5.04
N VAL A 26 14.73 -10.76 -5.51
CA VAL A 26 14.16 -12.07 -5.20
C VAL A 26 14.25 -12.91 -6.47
N LEU A 27 14.83 -14.12 -6.41
CA LEU A 27 15.05 -14.98 -7.58
C LEU A 27 15.67 -14.23 -8.79
N MET A 28 16.72 -13.42 -8.53
CA MET A 28 17.47 -12.64 -9.52
C MET A 28 16.74 -11.44 -10.14
N LYS A 29 15.49 -11.17 -9.78
CA LYS A 29 14.67 -10.08 -10.29
C LYS A 29 14.37 -9.07 -9.19
N PRO A 30 14.46 -7.73 -9.41
CA PRO A 30 14.06 -6.71 -8.44
C PRO A 30 12.63 -6.91 -7.92
N MET A 31 12.39 -6.67 -6.63
CA MET A 31 11.04 -6.79 -6.05
C MET A 31 10.02 -5.93 -6.78
N ILE A 32 10.39 -4.72 -7.16
CA ILE A 32 9.52 -3.79 -7.89
C ILE A 32 8.99 -4.36 -9.20
N ASP A 33 9.76 -5.19 -9.90
CA ASP A 33 9.36 -5.77 -11.18
C ASP A 33 8.21 -6.77 -11.02
N TYR A 34 8.18 -7.52 -9.90
CA TYR A 34 7.05 -8.41 -9.57
C TYR A 34 5.79 -7.58 -9.34
N VAL A 35 5.90 -6.50 -8.55
CA VAL A 35 4.79 -5.60 -8.24
C VAL A 35 4.25 -4.95 -9.51
N VAL A 36 5.11 -4.39 -10.36
CA VAL A 36 4.71 -3.78 -11.64
C VAL A 36 4.03 -4.80 -12.54
N SER A 37 4.57 -6.02 -12.61
CA SER A 37 3.99 -7.10 -13.40
C SER A 37 2.57 -7.47 -12.92
N ALA A 38 2.38 -7.65 -11.62
CA ALA A 38 1.08 -7.97 -11.03
C ALA A 38 0.04 -6.86 -11.28
N VAL A 39 0.44 -5.60 -11.09
CA VAL A 39 -0.40 -4.41 -11.33
C VAL A 39 -0.83 -4.31 -12.80
N LYS A 40 0.08 -4.53 -13.74
CA LYS A 40 -0.22 -4.54 -15.18
C LYS A 40 -1.16 -5.70 -15.55
N SER A 41 -0.88 -6.90 -15.04
CA SER A 41 -1.74 -8.09 -15.26
C SER A 41 -3.14 -7.86 -14.71
N ALA A 42 -3.29 -7.12 -13.60
CA ALA A 42 -4.59 -6.72 -13.05
C ALA A 42 -5.31 -5.66 -13.89
N GLY A 43 -4.71 -5.18 -14.98
CA GLY A 43 -5.32 -4.24 -15.92
C GLY A 43 -5.28 -2.79 -15.47
N CYS A 44 -4.33 -2.38 -14.64
CA CYS A 44 -4.11 -0.98 -14.31
C CYS A 44 -3.42 -0.26 -15.48
N ALA A 45 -4.06 0.77 -16.01
CA ALA A 45 -3.63 1.48 -17.22
C ALA A 45 -2.54 2.54 -16.97
N ALA A 46 -2.49 3.13 -15.77
CA ALA A 46 -1.52 4.16 -15.39
C ALA A 46 -0.86 3.80 -14.07
N ILE A 47 0.43 4.05 -13.94
CA ILE A 47 1.23 3.73 -12.77
C ILE A 47 2.06 4.95 -12.42
N CYS A 48 1.99 5.42 -11.17
CA CYS A 48 2.80 6.51 -10.65
C CYS A 48 3.71 5.97 -9.54
N TYR A 49 4.98 6.36 -9.56
CA TYR A 49 5.98 5.74 -8.72
C TYR A 49 7.18 6.65 -8.40
N ARG A 50 7.97 6.39 -7.31
CA ARG A 50 9.11 7.23 -7.06
C ARG A 50 10.31 6.70 -6.25
N HIS A 51 11.49 6.80 -6.86
CA HIS A 51 12.87 7.06 -6.36
C HIS A 51 13.79 7.27 -7.57
N THR A 52 14.79 8.16 -7.51
CA THR A 52 15.65 8.50 -8.67
C THR A 52 16.36 7.29 -9.28
N GLU A 53 16.99 6.43 -8.46
CA GLU A 53 17.69 5.22 -8.95
C GLU A 53 16.74 4.16 -9.52
N VAL A 54 15.48 4.15 -9.07
CA VAL A 54 14.46 3.23 -9.54
C VAL A 54 13.75 3.78 -10.76
N GLU A 55 13.76 5.11 -10.95
CA GLU A 55 13.14 5.77 -12.10
C GLU A 55 13.76 5.31 -13.42
N ASP A 56 15.10 5.29 -13.52
CA ASP A 56 15.79 4.83 -14.73
C ASP A 56 15.45 3.38 -15.04
N HIS A 57 15.47 2.50 -14.03
CA HIS A 57 15.08 1.10 -14.18
C HIS A 57 13.64 0.93 -14.66
N LEU A 58 12.70 1.70 -14.09
CA LEU A 58 11.28 1.62 -14.50
C LEU A 58 11.04 2.19 -15.89
N ARG A 59 11.75 3.25 -16.26
CA ARG A 59 11.67 3.83 -17.60
C ARG A 59 12.16 2.84 -18.66
N ASP A 60 13.19 2.04 -18.35
CA ASP A 60 13.67 0.96 -19.20
C ASP A 60 12.65 -0.19 -19.26
N LEU A 61 11.97 -0.48 -18.16
CA LEU A 61 10.94 -1.53 -18.08
C LEU A 61 9.67 -1.14 -18.85
N ASP A 62 9.21 0.11 -18.68
CA ASP A 62 8.04 0.66 -19.37
C ASP A 62 8.08 2.21 -19.35
N PRO A 63 8.30 2.87 -20.52
CA PRO A 63 8.38 4.32 -20.60
C PRO A 63 7.05 5.05 -20.33
N THR A 64 5.93 4.35 -20.20
CA THR A 64 4.62 4.94 -19.85
C THR A 64 4.42 5.11 -18.36
N ILE A 65 5.32 4.59 -17.51
CA ILE A 65 5.26 4.75 -16.06
C ILE A 65 5.61 6.20 -15.70
N GLU A 66 4.66 6.89 -15.09
CA GLU A 66 4.88 8.22 -14.54
C GLU A 66 5.58 8.13 -13.18
N THR A 67 6.38 9.13 -12.84
CA THR A 67 7.10 9.20 -11.57
C THR A 67 6.76 10.47 -10.81
N ALA A 68 6.59 10.34 -9.47
CA ALA A 68 6.36 11.48 -8.58
C ALA A 68 7.43 11.50 -7.49
N LEU A 69 8.09 12.65 -7.27
CA LEU A 69 9.18 12.85 -6.32
C LEU A 69 8.67 13.08 -4.90
N GLN A 70 9.12 12.25 -3.92
CA GLN A 70 8.87 12.49 -2.49
C GLN A 70 10.12 13.05 -1.80
N GLU A 71 10.17 14.35 -1.60
CA GLU A 71 11.19 15.03 -0.81
C GLU A 71 10.56 16.10 0.09
N PRO A 72 10.77 16.02 1.43
CA PRO A 72 11.39 14.94 2.21
C PRO A 72 10.46 13.71 2.36
N GLN A 73 11.00 12.58 2.87
CA GLN A 73 10.23 11.37 3.15
C GLN A 73 9.50 11.52 4.49
N LEU A 74 8.20 11.83 4.45
CA LEU A 74 7.35 12.10 5.61
C LEU A 74 6.24 11.05 5.80
N GLY A 75 6.46 9.82 5.38
CA GLY A 75 5.51 8.71 5.53
C GLY A 75 4.77 8.33 4.25
N THR A 76 3.97 7.27 4.33
CA THR A 76 3.26 6.66 3.20
C THR A 76 2.16 7.56 2.63
N GLY A 77 1.42 8.26 3.49
CA GLY A 77 0.43 9.25 3.06
C GLY A 77 1.07 10.41 2.31
N HIS A 78 2.23 10.91 2.78
CA HIS A 78 2.96 11.96 2.07
C HIS A 78 3.47 11.49 0.70
N ALA A 79 3.87 10.23 0.56
CA ALA A 79 4.25 9.67 -0.73
C ALA A 79 3.10 9.74 -1.74
N VAL A 80 1.88 9.40 -1.31
CA VAL A 80 0.67 9.50 -2.14
C VAL A 80 0.29 10.96 -2.41
N MET A 81 0.47 11.88 -1.45
CA MET A 81 0.25 13.31 -1.65
C MET A 81 1.16 13.88 -2.75
N CYS A 82 2.40 13.39 -2.89
CA CYS A 82 3.30 13.79 -3.96
C CYS A 82 2.82 13.36 -5.36
N ALA A 83 1.92 12.39 -5.45
CA ALA A 83 1.27 11.98 -6.68
C ALA A 83 -0.08 12.69 -6.92
N ARG A 84 -0.35 13.82 -6.24
CA ARG A 84 -1.64 14.52 -6.30
C ARG A 84 -2.08 14.82 -7.73
N ASP A 85 -1.20 15.36 -8.57
CA ASP A 85 -1.54 15.72 -9.97
C ASP A 85 -2.00 14.49 -10.76
N PHE A 86 -1.39 13.33 -10.52
CA PHE A 86 -1.83 12.07 -11.09
C PHE A 86 -3.23 11.70 -10.60
N ILE A 87 -3.49 11.78 -9.30
CA ILE A 87 -4.79 11.44 -8.70
C ILE A 87 -5.88 12.40 -9.20
N GLU A 88 -5.58 13.70 -9.35
CA GLU A 88 -6.55 14.69 -9.86
C GLU A 88 -6.96 14.39 -11.30
N ARG A 89 -6.01 13.95 -12.16
CA ARG A 89 -6.33 13.53 -13.55
C ARG A 89 -7.19 12.27 -13.58
N HIS A 90 -7.08 11.42 -12.54
CA HIS A 90 -7.79 10.15 -12.40
C HIS A 90 -8.87 10.19 -11.30
N ARG A 91 -9.38 11.38 -10.99
CA ARG A 91 -10.34 11.60 -9.90
C ARG A 91 -11.60 10.76 -9.99
N GLY A 92 -12.07 10.46 -11.20
CA GLY A 92 -13.24 9.63 -11.47
C GLY A 92 -12.95 8.13 -11.60
N ASP A 93 -11.69 7.74 -11.44
CA ASP A 93 -11.23 6.38 -11.60
C ASP A 93 -11.03 5.67 -10.24
N ASP A 94 -10.83 4.35 -10.27
CA ASP A 94 -10.42 3.59 -9.10
C ASP A 94 -8.89 3.48 -9.08
N ILE A 95 -8.29 3.81 -7.93
CA ILE A 95 -6.83 3.90 -7.76
C ILE A 95 -6.38 2.83 -6.77
N LEU A 96 -5.53 1.93 -7.24
CA LEU A 96 -4.79 0.98 -6.41
C LEU A 96 -3.57 1.69 -5.83
N VAL A 97 -3.42 1.69 -4.52
CA VAL A 97 -2.20 2.16 -3.84
C VAL A 97 -1.58 0.96 -3.13
N LEU A 98 -0.30 0.68 -3.40
CA LEU A 98 0.37 -0.48 -2.83
C LEU A 98 1.86 -0.24 -2.60
N ASN A 99 2.44 -1.05 -1.70
CA ASN A 99 3.86 -1.02 -1.42
C ASN A 99 4.67 -1.72 -2.52
N GLY A 100 5.80 -1.14 -2.92
CA GLY A 100 6.69 -1.70 -3.96
C GLY A 100 7.59 -2.83 -3.47
N ASP A 101 7.55 -3.18 -2.19
CA ASP A 101 8.36 -4.20 -1.53
C ASP A 101 7.59 -5.48 -1.16
N GLY A 102 6.37 -5.63 -1.68
CA GLY A 102 5.52 -6.82 -1.52
C GLY A 102 5.48 -7.66 -2.80
N PRO A 103 6.53 -8.41 -3.16
CA PRO A 103 6.63 -9.11 -4.45
C PRO A 103 5.69 -10.31 -4.58
N LEU A 104 5.06 -10.76 -3.50
CA LEU A 104 4.15 -11.91 -3.47
C LEU A 104 2.67 -11.54 -3.69
N LEU A 105 2.37 -10.23 -3.80
CA LEU A 105 1.04 -9.78 -4.18
C LEU A 105 0.78 -10.10 -5.66
N ASP A 106 -0.23 -10.90 -5.93
CA ASP A 106 -0.54 -11.41 -7.26
C ASP A 106 -1.79 -10.77 -7.90
N GLU A 107 -1.95 -10.98 -9.21
CA GLU A 107 -3.11 -10.50 -9.98
C GLU A 107 -4.46 -11.00 -9.43
N PRO A 108 -4.66 -12.30 -9.10
CA PRO A 108 -5.93 -12.78 -8.56
C PRO A 108 -6.34 -12.05 -7.27
N THR A 109 -5.41 -11.80 -6.37
CA THR A 109 -5.63 -11.05 -5.13
C THR A 109 -6.03 -9.60 -5.41
N ILE A 110 -5.31 -8.91 -6.30
CA ILE A 110 -5.63 -7.53 -6.70
C ILE A 110 -7.04 -7.44 -7.32
N ASN A 111 -7.36 -8.37 -8.22
CA ASN A 111 -8.66 -8.39 -8.91
C ASN A 111 -9.80 -8.85 -7.98
N GLY A 112 -9.57 -9.76 -7.03
CA GLY A 112 -10.53 -10.15 -6.01
C GLY A 112 -10.92 -8.97 -5.11
N ALA A 113 -9.93 -8.22 -4.63
CA ALA A 113 -10.15 -7.00 -3.86
C ALA A 113 -10.87 -5.92 -4.68
N TYR A 114 -10.56 -5.79 -5.98
CA TYR A 114 -11.25 -4.87 -6.88
C TYR A 114 -12.72 -5.25 -7.08
N ALA A 115 -13.01 -6.54 -7.26
CA ALA A 115 -14.39 -7.02 -7.40
C ALA A 115 -15.23 -6.68 -6.15
N LEU A 116 -14.66 -6.88 -4.95
CA LEU A 116 -15.28 -6.48 -3.70
C LEU A 116 -15.48 -4.95 -3.63
N HIS A 117 -14.45 -4.16 -4.01
CA HIS A 117 -14.52 -2.71 -4.06
C HIS A 117 -15.69 -2.20 -4.89
N LYS A 118 -15.88 -2.77 -6.07
CA LYS A 118 -16.96 -2.37 -7.01
C LYS A 118 -18.33 -2.87 -6.58
N SER A 119 -18.44 -4.11 -6.13
CA SER A 119 -19.73 -4.71 -5.78
C SER A 119 -20.41 -4.03 -4.59
N GLU A 120 -19.63 -3.53 -3.65
CA GLU A 120 -20.14 -2.85 -2.46
C GLU A 120 -20.10 -1.31 -2.58
N GLY A 121 -19.49 -0.76 -3.63
CA GLY A 121 -19.35 0.68 -3.81
C GLY A 121 -18.47 1.33 -2.71
N ASN A 122 -17.45 0.63 -2.26
CA ASN A 122 -16.58 1.10 -1.19
C ASN A 122 -15.75 2.30 -1.64
N ALA A 123 -15.55 3.26 -0.75
CA ALA A 123 -14.60 4.37 -0.95
C ALA A 123 -13.15 3.90 -0.80
N ILE A 124 -12.94 2.89 0.06
CA ILE A 124 -11.68 2.20 0.25
C ILE A 124 -11.92 0.69 0.47
N THR A 125 -11.14 -0.15 -0.19
CA THR A 125 -11.07 -1.59 0.08
C THR A 125 -9.62 -1.96 0.30
N LEU A 126 -9.29 -2.44 1.48
CA LEU A 126 -7.94 -2.88 1.83
C LEU A 126 -7.78 -4.38 1.61
N ILE A 127 -6.54 -4.82 1.41
CA ILE A 127 -6.19 -6.25 1.42
C ILE A 127 -5.60 -6.56 2.79
N SER A 128 -6.05 -7.63 3.42
CA SER A 128 -5.55 -8.12 4.72
C SER A 128 -5.40 -9.64 4.70
N ALA A 129 -4.62 -10.15 5.63
CA ALA A 129 -4.49 -11.58 5.89
C ALA A 129 -4.39 -11.85 7.39
N LEU A 130 -4.73 -13.07 7.79
CA LEU A 130 -4.48 -13.56 9.14
C LEU A 130 -3.05 -14.11 9.20
N VAL A 131 -2.22 -13.54 10.06
CA VAL A 131 -0.82 -13.94 10.24
C VAL A 131 -0.53 -14.32 11.69
N GLU A 132 0.43 -15.23 11.90
CA GLU A 132 0.86 -15.63 13.26
C GLU A 132 1.82 -14.59 13.85
N ASP A 133 2.77 -14.10 13.07
CA ASP A 133 3.71 -13.05 13.49
C ASP A 133 3.30 -11.70 12.90
N THR A 134 2.78 -10.83 13.73
CA THR A 134 2.31 -9.49 13.38
C THR A 134 3.36 -8.40 13.62
N ASN A 135 4.61 -8.78 13.96
CA ASN A 135 5.65 -7.83 14.34
C ASN A 135 6.02 -6.88 13.18
N GLY A 136 5.84 -5.60 13.44
CA GLY A 136 6.17 -4.54 12.47
C GLY A 136 5.15 -4.35 11.34
N ILE A 137 3.98 -5.01 11.40
CA ILE A 137 2.89 -4.90 10.44
C ILE A 137 1.72 -4.14 11.08
N GLY A 138 0.97 -3.34 10.31
CA GLY A 138 -0.22 -2.64 10.79
C GLY A 138 -1.37 -3.63 11.10
N HIS A 139 -2.10 -3.40 12.19
CA HIS A 139 -3.18 -4.25 12.69
C HIS A 139 -4.54 -3.73 12.26
N ILE A 140 -5.41 -4.61 11.76
CA ILE A 140 -6.78 -4.26 11.35
C ILE A 140 -7.71 -4.33 12.57
N LYS A 141 -8.16 -3.19 13.03
CA LYS A 141 -9.09 -3.12 14.16
C LYS A 141 -10.54 -3.13 13.67
N ARG A 142 -11.32 -4.06 14.24
CA ARG A 142 -12.76 -4.19 13.98
C ARG A 142 -13.57 -3.86 15.23
N SER A 143 -14.82 -3.44 15.04
CA SER A 143 -15.81 -3.32 16.11
C SER A 143 -16.38 -4.70 16.49
N ALA A 144 -17.13 -4.74 17.59
CA ALA A 144 -17.72 -6.00 18.07
C ALA A 144 -18.70 -6.66 17.07
N ASP A 145 -19.27 -5.89 16.15
CA ASP A 145 -20.11 -6.36 15.04
C ASP A 145 -19.31 -6.74 13.77
N GLY A 146 -17.96 -6.79 13.86
CA GLY A 146 -17.06 -7.22 12.80
C GLY A 146 -16.71 -6.15 11.76
N LYS A 147 -17.28 -4.93 11.85
CA LYS A 147 -17.00 -3.85 10.90
C LYS A 147 -15.63 -3.25 11.11
N LEU A 148 -15.01 -2.81 10.01
CA LEU A 148 -13.74 -2.09 10.06
C LEU A 148 -13.86 -0.80 10.88
N ARG A 149 -12.80 -0.50 11.65
CA ARG A 149 -12.68 0.73 12.43
C ARG A 149 -11.48 1.57 12.00
N CYS A 150 -10.30 1.00 12.09
CA CYS A 150 -9.04 1.65 11.73
C CYS A 150 -7.97 0.60 11.48
N ILE A 151 -6.85 1.06 10.93
CA ILE A 151 -5.57 0.33 10.92
C ILE A 151 -4.70 1.00 11.97
N VAL A 152 -4.14 0.21 12.88
CA VAL A 152 -3.21 0.69 13.90
C VAL A 152 -1.80 0.28 13.50
N GLU A 153 -0.94 1.25 13.26
CA GLU A 153 0.47 0.96 12.95
C GLU A 153 1.16 0.32 14.17
N HIS A 154 2.03 -0.64 13.93
CA HIS A 154 2.65 -1.43 15.02
C HIS A 154 3.33 -0.59 16.10
N LYS A 155 3.94 0.55 15.73
CA LYS A 155 4.62 1.47 16.67
C LYS A 155 3.67 2.30 17.53
N ASP A 156 2.43 2.46 17.08
CA ASP A 156 1.37 3.17 17.80
C ASP A 156 0.41 2.22 18.54
N ALA A 157 0.55 0.90 18.31
CA ALA A 157 -0.33 -0.12 18.87
C ALA A 157 -0.06 -0.37 20.36
N THR A 158 -1.12 -0.46 21.15
CA THR A 158 -1.09 -0.97 22.51
C THR A 158 -0.73 -2.48 22.53
N GLU A 159 -0.33 -3.01 23.69
CA GLU A 159 -0.02 -4.45 23.82
C GLU A 159 -1.23 -5.33 23.47
N GLU A 160 -2.46 -4.87 23.74
CA GLU A 160 -3.68 -5.54 23.34
C GLU A 160 -3.86 -5.53 21.82
N GLU A 161 -3.65 -4.38 21.18
CA GLU A 161 -3.77 -4.25 19.72
C GLU A 161 -2.72 -5.06 18.97
N LYS A 162 -1.53 -5.25 19.52
CA LYS A 162 -0.50 -6.12 18.96
C LYS A 162 -0.89 -7.60 18.92
N THR A 163 -1.92 -8.01 19.68
CA THR A 163 -2.45 -9.39 19.64
C THR A 163 -3.42 -9.61 18.48
N ILE A 164 -3.82 -8.56 17.75
CA ILE A 164 -4.69 -8.68 16.60
C ILE A 164 -3.89 -9.33 15.46
N ASN A 165 -4.35 -10.47 14.98
CA ASN A 165 -3.69 -11.25 13.94
C ASN A 165 -4.11 -10.88 12.51
N GLU A 166 -5.18 -10.08 12.33
CA GLU A 166 -5.53 -9.55 11.01
C GLU A 166 -4.59 -8.38 10.67
N SER A 167 -3.74 -8.60 9.69
CA SER A 167 -2.66 -7.70 9.30
C SER A 167 -2.90 -7.04 7.96
N ASN A 168 -2.49 -5.78 7.87
CA ASN A 168 -2.60 -4.93 6.70
C ASN A 168 -1.53 -5.27 5.66
N ALA A 169 -1.93 -5.62 4.43
CA ALA A 169 -1.01 -5.91 3.33
C ALA A 169 -0.35 -4.64 2.72
N GLY A 170 -0.75 -3.44 3.15
CA GLY A 170 -0.26 -2.20 2.54
C GLY A 170 -0.72 -2.04 1.08
N CYS A 171 -1.87 -2.59 0.75
CA CYS A 171 -2.47 -2.56 -0.57
C CYS A 171 -3.96 -2.18 -0.46
N TYR A 172 -4.38 -1.16 -1.23
CA TYR A 172 -5.70 -0.54 -1.09
C TYR A 172 -6.27 -0.12 -2.44
N TRP A 173 -7.55 -0.43 -2.69
CA TRP A 173 -8.32 0.22 -3.72
C TRP A 173 -9.05 1.43 -3.16
N PHE A 174 -8.98 2.55 -3.85
CA PHE A 174 -9.67 3.79 -3.51
C PHE A 174 -10.51 4.28 -4.68
N MET A 175 -11.66 4.89 -4.43
CA MET A 175 -12.24 5.85 -5.37
C MET A 175 -11.34 7.09 -5.39
N GLY A 176 -10.96 7.61 -6.57
CA GLY A 176 -9.97 8.69 -6.70
C GLY A 176 -10.38 9.98 -5.98
N ASP A 177 -11.67 10.37 -6.02
CA ASP A 177 -12.19 11.52 -5.28
C ASP A 177 -12.12 11.33 -3.76
N LYS A 178 -12.31 10.09 -3.28
CA LYS A 178 -12.23 9.76 -1.86
C LYS A 178 -10.80 9.69 -1.36
N LEU A 179 -9.87 9.25 -2.21
CA LEU A 179 -8.44 9.32 -1.90
C LEU A 179 -8.02 10.78 -1.69
N LEU A 180 -8.35 11.69 -2.61
CA LEU A 180 -8.07 13.13 -2.44
C LEU A 180 -8.68 13.69 -1.16
N TYR A 181 -9.94 13.35 -0.86
CA TYR A 181 -10.61 13.77 0.36
C TYR A 181 -9.87 13.31 1.62
N ALA A 182 -9.38 12.06 1.64
CA ALA A 182 -8.63 11.52 2.77
C ALA A 182 -7.26 12.20 2.91
N LEU A 183 -6.51 12.35 1.80
CA LEU A 183 -5.18 12.99 1.80
C LEU A 183 -5.19 14.41 2.37
N ASP A 184 -6.26 15.18 2.12
CA ASP A 184 -6.42 16.53 2.66
C ASP A 184 -6.61 16.56 4.20
N ARG A 185 -6.82 15.40 4.83
CA ARG A 185 -7.17 15.26 6.26
C ARG A 185 -6.20 14.41 7.07
N ILE A 186 -5.31 13.69 6.41
CA ILE A 186 -4.25 12.94 7.11
C ILE A 186 -3.33 13.93 7.82
N THR A 187 -3.02 13.64 9.07
CA THR A 187 -2.08 14.41 9.90
C THR A 187 -0.86 13.58 10.26
N ASN A 188 0.16 14.19 10.84
CA ASN A 188 1.36 13.50 11.31
C ASN A 188 1.44 13.39 12.84
N GLN A 189 0.29 13.44 13.52
CA GLN A 189 0.22 13.37 14.99
C GLN A 189 0.24 11.92 15.47
N ASN A 190 1.37 11.24 15.33
CA ASN A 190 1.59 9.84 15.71
C ASN A 190 3.03 9.63 16.21
N ALA A 191 3.37 8.42 16.65
CA ALA A 191 4.66 8.10 17.24
C ALA A 191 5.88 8.38 16.32
N GLN A 192 5.68 8.38 15.00
CA GLN A 192 6.75 8.60 14.03
C GLN A 192 6.79 10.03 13.48
N ASN A 193 5.80 10.88 13.76
CA ASN A 193 5.57 12.19 13.13
C ASN A 193 5.49 12.09 11.59
N GLU A 194 4.86 11.03 11.08
CA GLU A 194 4.70 10.75 9.67
C GLU A 194 3.22 10.82 9.23
N TYR A 195 2.97 11.17 7.99
CA TYR A 195 1.64 11.08 7.39
C TYR A 195 1.36 9.63 7.01
N TYR A 196 0.51 8.94 7.78
CA TYR A 196 0.16 7.55 7.54
C TYR A 196 -0.99 7.44 6.52
N LEU A 197 -0.77 6.70 5.43
CA LEU A 197 -1.87 6.41 4.49
C LEU A 197 -2.98 5.60 5.15
N THR A 198 -2.64 4.78 6.14
CA THR A 198 -3.58 3.96 6.91
C THR A 198 -4.65 4.76 7.65
N ASP A 199 -4.39 6.04 7.97
CA ASP A 199 -5.38 6.94 8.56
C ASP A 199 -6.56 7.23 7.62
N SER A 200 -6.38 7.06 6.30
CA SER A 200 -7.44 7.25 5.31
C SER A 200 -8.68 6.40 5.57
N LEU A 201 -8.50 5.19 6.14
CA LEU A 201 -9.62 4.32 6.50
C LEU A 201 -10.55 4.98 7.52
N SER A 202 -9.99 5.44 8.65
CA SER A 202 -10.79 6.06 9.72
C SER A 202 -11.39 7.41 9.27
N ILE A 203 -10.67 8.18 8.45
CA ILE A 203 -11.16 9.43 7.86
C ILE A 203 -12.37 9.18 6.96
N LEU A 204 -12.30 8.18 6.08
CA LEU A 204 -13.40 7.86 5.16
C LEU A 204 -14.61 7.26 5.89
N LEU A 205 -14.38 6.38 6.85
CA LEU A 205 -15.45 5.84 7.70
C LEU A 205 -16.13 6.95 8.52
N GLY A 206 -15.36 7.87 9.10
CA GLY A 206 -15.86 9.02 9.85
C GLY A 206 -16.70 9.99 8.99
N ALA A 207 -16.46 10.02 7.69
CA ALA A 207 -17.24 10.78 6.71
C ALA A 207 -18.47 10.01 6.18
N GLY A 208 -18.78 8.82 6.73
CA GLY A 208 -19.94 8.01 6.34
C GLY A 208 -19.76 7.22 5.04
N ASN A 209 -18.51 7.07 4.56
CA ASN A 209 -18.23 6.28 3.36
C ASN A 209 -18.13 4.78 3.68
N GLY A 210 -18.44 3.93 2.67
CA GLY A 210 -18.25 2.48 2.75
C GLY A 210 -16.78 2.08 2.72
N ALA A 211 -16.43 1.07 3.50
CA ALA A 211 -15.11 0.45 3.49
C ALA A 211 -15.19 -1.03 3.84
N ASN A 212 -14.37 -1.86 3.21
CA ASN A 212 -14.25 -3.27 3.55
C ASN A 212 -12.80 -3.76 3.40
N ALA A 213 -12.53 -4.96 3.92
CA ALA A 213 -11.27 -5.68 3.75
C ALA A 213 -11.50 -6.96 2.94
N TYR A 214 -10.70 -7.13 1.91
CA TYR A 214 -10.56 -8.40 1.21
C TYR A 214 -9.53 -9.24 1.97
N VAL A 215 -10.04 -10.17 2.80
CA VAL A 215 -9.19 -11.05 3.61
C VAL A 215 -8.75 -12.20 2.73
N VAL A 216 -7.44 -12.36 2.54
CA VAL A 216 -6.87 -13.43 1.72
C VAL A 216 -6.52 -14.65 2.57
N GLU A 217 -6.65 -15.83 1.98
CA GLU A 217 -6.29 -17.10 2.63
C GLU A 217 -4.77 -17.28 2.69
N ASN A 218 -4.06 -16.89 1.63
CA ASN A 218 -2.60 -16.95 1.60
C ASN A 218 -2.00 -15.73 2.33
N SER A 219 -1.46 -15.96 3.53
CA SER A 219 -0.84 -14.90 4.33
C SER A 219 0.47 -14.35 3.74
N ASP A 220 1.09 -15.05 2.78
CA ASP A 220 2.35 -14.60 2.18
C ASP A 220 2.20 -13.26 1.44
N VAL A 221 0.99 -12.92 0.99
CA VAL A 221 0.73 -11.64 0.29
C VAL A 221 0.99 -10.40 1.15
N VAL A 222 0.96 -10.52 2.49
CA VAL A 222 1.31 -9.41 3.39
C VAL A 222 2.81 -9.32 3.67
N LEU A 223 3.60 -10.31 3.21
CA LEU A 223 5.03 -10.33 3.43
C LEU A 223 5.72 -9.30 2.53
N GLY A 224 6.38 -8.36 3.18
CA GLY A 224 7.29 -7.42 2.54
C GLY A 224 8.70 -7.61 3.09
N ALA A 225 9.72 -7.42 2.28
CA ALA A 225 11.09 -7.53 2.74
C ALA A 225 11.53 -6.25 3.44
N ASN A 226 11.36 -6.13 4.75
CA ASN A 226 11.85 -4.99 5.54
C ASN A 226 13.32 -5.11 5.93
N ASP A 227 13.86 -6.34 5.94
CA ASP A 227 15.25 -6.66 6.24
C ASP A 227 15.72 -7.89 5.46
N ARG A 228 17.00 -8.27 5.65
CA ARG A 228 17.59 -9.43 4.93
C ARG A 228 16.97 -10.77 5.32
N ALA A 229 16.48 -10.92 6.56
CA ALA A 229 15.85 -12.16 6.98
C ALA A 229 14.50 -12.34 6.27
N GLN A 230 13.69 -11.29 6.21
CA GLN A 230 12.43 -11.29 5.47
C GLN A 230 12.67 -11.47 3.95
N LEU A 231 13.72 -10.84 3.39
CA LEU A 231 14.09 -11.05 1.99
C LEU A 231 14.47 -12.50 1.68
N HIS A 232 15.03 -13.23 2.65
CA HIS A 232 15.41 -14.64 2.48
C HIS A 232 14.21 -15.58 2.51
N ILE A 233 13.11 -15.16 3.14
CA ILE A 233 11.84 -15.92 3.19
C ILE A 233 11.06 -15.80 1.88
N LEU A 234 11.19 -14.68 1.18
CA LEU A 234 10.59 -14.43 -0.14
C LEU A 234 11.32 -15.22 -1.24
#